data_f7522673be92991cabae5d799d181cae
#
_entry.id   f7522673be92991cabae5d799d181cae
#
_cell.length_a   1.000
_cell.length_b   1.000
_cell.length_c   1.000
_cell.angle_alpha   90.00
_cell.angle_beta   90.00
_cell.angle_gamma   90.00
#
_symmetry.space_group_name_H-M   'P 1'
#
loop_
_entity.id
_entity.type
_entity.pdbx_description
1 polymer ?
#
loop_
_entity_poly.entity_id
_entity_poly.type
_entity_poly.pdbx_seq_one_letter_code
_entity_poly.pdbx_strand_id
1 'polypeptide(L)'
;MQFTAEMIAGVLQGDVVGNPQAAVHTFAKIEEGHEGALSFLANPKYEQYIYTTASSIVIVNRSFEPSQPVPATMIKVDDAYGCFAKLLDFYVANKPRKTGISERASIDATAQLGEGCYVGDFAVIDAGVKMGANCRIYPHVYIGDNVRIGDNVTINAGVKVYEGCVIGNNVILHAGAVIGADGFGFAPNAQGNFDKIPQIGNVVIEDDVE
;
A
#
# COMPACT_ATOMS: atom_id res chain seq x y z
N MET A 1 -2.51 18.31 -3.90
CA MET A 1 -1.84 18.91 -2.73
C MET A 1 -0.49 19.39 -3.23
N GLN A 2 -0.04 20.58 -2.85
CA GLN A 2 1.20 21.17 -3.34
C GLN A 2 2.11 21.44 -2.14
N PHE A 3 3.40 21.11 -2.25
CA PHE A 3 4.38 21.24 -1.18
C PHE A 3 5.57 22.08 -1.67
N THR A 4 6.07 23.00 -0.84
CA THR A 4 7.26 23.77 -1.15
C THR A 4 8.54 23.06 -0.69
N ALA A 5 9.69 23.45 -1.27
CA ALA A 5 10.99 22.93 -0.85
C ALA A 5 11.26 23.15 0.65
N GLU A 6 10.87 24.30 1.19
CA GLU A 6 10.98 24.62 2.61
C GLU A 6 10.15 23.67 3.48
N MET A 7 8.89 23.39 3.08
CA MET A 7 8.03 22.45 3.81
C MET A 7 8.60 21.04 3.80
N ILE A 8 9.06 20.57 2.64
CA ILE A 8 9.66 19.24 2.50
C ILE A 8 10.95 19.13 3.32
N ALA A 9 11.83 20.14 3.23
CA ALA A 9 13.07 20.19 4.01
C ALA A 9 12.80 20.16 5.51
N GLY A 10 11.76 20.89 5.98
CA GLY A 10 11.35 20.85 7.39
C GLY A 10 10.95 19.47 7.87
N VAL A 11 10.19 18.72 7.07
CA VAL A 11 9.78 17.34 7.39
C VAL A 11 10.97 16.37 7.38
N LEU A 12 11.91 16.56 6.43
CA LEU A 12 13.05 15.66 6.25
C LEU A 12 14.29 16.08 7.07
N GLN A 13 14.24 17.18 7.80
CA GLN A 13 15.39 17.79 8.49
C GLN A 13 16.57 18.06 7.54
N GLY A 14 16.24 18.50 6.32
CA GLY A 14 17.19 18.79 5.25
C GLY A 14 17.46 20.28 5.08
N ASP A 15 18.49 20.60 4.29
CA ASP A 15 18.88 21.95 3.93
C ASP A 15 18.46 22.26 2.48
N VAL A 16 17.81 23.42 2.28
CA VAL A 16 17.43 23.86 0.94
C VAL A 16 18.58 24.60 0.27
N VAL A 17 18.92 24.19 -0.95
CA VAL A 17 19.89 24.88 -1.82
C VAL A 17 19.16 25.27 -3.10
N GLY A 18 18.86 26.54 -3.27
CA GLY A 18 18.09 27.10 -4.38
C GLY A 18 16.87 27.89 -3.91
N ASN A 19 15.73 27.72 -4.60
CA ASN A 19 14.50 28.44 -4.29
C ASN A 19 13.66 27.71 -3.21
N PRO A 20 13.52 28.23 -1.98
CA PRO A 20 12.73 27.57 -0.93
C PRO A 20 11.22 27.51 -1.25
N GLN A 21 10.75 28.37 -2.16
CA GLN A 21 9.35 28.39 -2.61
C GLN A 21 9.10 27.55 -3.86
N ALA A 22 10.13 26.84 -4.39
CA ALA A 22 9.91 25.86 -5.46
C ALA A 22 8.88 24.83 -4.98
N ALA A 23 7.87 24.58 -5.82
CA ALA A 23 6.71 23.79 -5.40
C ALA A 23 6.54 22.54 -6.26
N VAL A 24 6.09 21.47 -5.62
CA VAL A 24 5.85 20.16 -6.27
C VAL A 24 4.49 19.60 -5.89
N HIS A 25 3.93 18.78 -6.78
CA HIS A 25 2.65 18.11 -6.59
C HIS A 25 2.67 16.66 -7.07
N THR A 26 3.79 16.21 -7.63
CA THR A 26 3.98 14.85 -8.13
C THR A 26 5.43 14.39 -7.94
N PHE A 27 5.66 13.10 -8.19
CA PHE A 27 6.98 12.47 -8.17
C PHE A 27 7.37 12.04 -9.58
N ALA A 28 8.65 12.11 -9.91
CA ALA A 28 9.18 11.59 -11.17
C ALA A 28 10.58 11.00 -10.95
N LYS A 29 10.98 10.07 -11.82
CA LYS A 29 12.39 9.67 -11.92
C LYS A 29 13.21 10.88 -12.38
N ILE A 30 14.46 10.96 -11.96
CA ILE A 30 15.32 12.12 -12.25
C ILE A 30 15.53 12.33 -13.75
N GLU A 31 15.59 11.26 -14.52
CA GLU A 31 15.71 11.27 -15.99
C GLU A 31 14.41 11.69 -16.73
N GLU A 32 13.26 11.56 -16.05
CA GLU A 32 11.93 11.89 -16.58
C GLU A 32 11.34 13.14 -15.89
N GLY A 33 12.19 13.91 -15.21
CA GLY A 33 11.79 15.06 -14.43
C GLY A 33 11.08 16.14 -15.26
N HIS A 34 10.06 16.75 -14.67
CA HIS A 34 9.30 17.84 -15.27
C HIS A 34 8.92 18.87 -14.21
N GLU A 35 8.46 20.04 -14.63
CA GLU A 35 8.01 21.10 -13.72
C GLU A 35 6.92 20.59 -12.77
N GLY A 36 7.04 20.91 -11.50
CA GLY A 36 6.14 20.44 -10.44
C GLY A 36 6.44 19.04 -9.94
N ALA A 37 7.49 18.37 -10.44
CA ALA A 37 7.92 17.07 -9.95
C ALA A 37 9.00 17.17 -8.86
N LEU A 38 8.93 16.24 -7.91
CA LEU A 38 9.98 15.92 -6.95
C LEU A 38 10.72 14.67 -7.42
N SER A 39 12.03 14.75 -7.52
CA SER A 39 12.93 13.62 -7.83
C SER A 39 13.95 13.42 -6.71
N PHE A 40 14.73 12.35 -6.78
CA PHE A 40 15.84 12.13 -5.86
C PHE A 40 17.07 11.56 -6.61
N LEU A 41 18.25 11.81 -6.03
CA LEU A 41 19.53 11.27 -6.47
C LEU A 41 20.23 10.63 -5.28
N ALA A 42 20.18 9.31 -5.17
CA ALA A 42 20.91 8.55 -4.16
C ALA A 42 22.05 7.72 -4.78
N ASN A 43 21.90 7.29 -6.04
CA ASN A 43 22.88 6.48 -6.73
C ASN A 43 23.73 7.34 -7.70
N PRO A 44 25.06 7.40 -7.53
CA PRO A 44 25.94 8.21 -8.39
C PRO A 44 25.85 7.91 -9.90
N LYS A 45 25.41 6.72 -10.27
CA LYS A 45 25.21 6.36 -11.69
C LYS A 45 24.21 7.26 -12.42
N TYR A 46 23.32 7.90 -11.68
CA TYR A 46 22.29 8.81 -12.20
C TYR A 46 22.69 10.27 -12.09
N GLU A 47 23.88 10.60 -11.61
CA GLU A 47 24.33 11.98 -11.40
C GLU A 47 24.22 12.84 -12.65
N GLN A 48 24.52 12.29 -13.82
CA GLN A 48 24.43 13.02 -15.09
C GLN A 48 23.06 13.68 -15.32
N TYR A 49 21.99 13.08 -14.79
CA TYR A 49 20.62 13.58 -14.98
C TYR A 49 20.28 14.77 -14.10
N ILE A 50 20.99 15.02 -12.99
CA ILE A 50 20.70 16.17 -12.13
C ILE A 50 20.97 17.49 -12.83
N TYR A 51 21.89 17.49 -13.80
CA TYR A 51 22.28 18.70 -14.54
C TYR A 51 21.32 19.03 -15.70
N THR A 52 20.44 18.08 -16.05
CA THR A 52 19.51 18.23 -17.20
C THR A 52 18.05 18.03 -16.82
N THR A 53 17.77 17.57 -15.59
CA THR A 53 16.40 17.33 -15.15
C THR A 53 15.57 18.63 -15.16
N ALA A 54 14.31 18.52 -15.57
CA ALA A 54 13.32 19.57 -15.45
C ALA A 54 12.48 19.48 -14.14
N SER A 55 12.85 18.57 -13.21
CA SER A 55 12.22 18.51 -11.89
C SER A 55 12.40 19.80 -11.13
N SER A 56 11.34 20.25 -10.45
CA SER A 56 11.41 21.48 -9.66
C SER A 56 12.28 21.35 -8.41
N ILE A 57 12.26 20.13 -7.80
CA ILE A 57 13.03 19.82 -6.60
C ILE A 57 13.71 18.46 -6.76
N VAL A 58 14.97 18.34 -6.31
CA VAL A 58 15.70 17.06 -6.21
C VAL A 58 16.25 16.87 -4.81
N ILE A 59 15.91 15.73 -4.19
CA ILE A 59 16.50 15.32 -2.91
C ILE A 59 17.85 14.67 -3.19
N VAL A 60 18.89 15.10 -2.50
CA VAL A 60 20.27 14.59 -2.65
C VAL A 60 20.88 14.29 -1.29
N ASN A 61 21.88 13.43 -1.26
CA ASN A 61 22.69 13.23 -0.04
C ASN A 61 23.44 14.51 0.32
N ARG A 62 23.60 14.79 1.60
CA ARG A 62 24.32 15.98 2.11
C ARG A 62 25.77 16.04 1.60
N SER A 63 26.38 14.89 1.36
CA SER A 63 27.71 14.76 0.79
C SER A 63 27.81 15.03 -0.71
N PHE A 64 26.67 15.20 -1.39
CA PHE A 64 26.69 15.47 -2.83
C PHE A 64 27.16 16.91 -3.10
N GLU A 65 28.23 17.03 -3.87
CA GLU A 65 28.78 18.30 -4.36
C GLU A 65 28.69 18.31 -5.89
N PRO A 66 27.80 19.15 -6.47
CA PRO A 66 27.61 19.18 -7.91
C PRO A 66 28.84 19.74 -8.63
N SER A 67 29.27 19.08 -9.71
CA SER A 67 30.37 19.52 -10.57
C SER A 67 29.98 20.63 -11.56
N GLN A 68 28.67 20.88 -11.73
CA GLN A 68 28.10 21.87 -12.61
C GLN A 68 26.87 22.52 -11.94
N PRO A 69 26.38 23.68 -12.45
CA PRO A 69 25.14 24.27 -11.97
C PRO A 69 23.97 23.32 -12.12
N VAL A 70 23.16 23.16 -11.06
CA VAL A 70 21.95 22.35 -11.04
C VAL A 70 20.73 23.23 -11.27
N PRO A 71 19.89 22.96 -12.28
CA PRO A 71 18.71 23.78 -12.56
C PRO A 71 17.61 23.64 -11.50
N ALA A 72 17.49 22.48 -10.88
CA ALA A 72 16.50 22.22 -9.85
C ALA A 72 16.91 22.76 -8.49
N THR A 73 15.93 23.05 -7.64
CA THR A 73 16.19 23.27 -6.19
C THR A 73 16.57 21.96 -5.55
N MET A 74 17.68 21.93 -4.81
CA MET A 74 18.13 20.76 -4.09
C MET A 74 17.68 20.79 -2.63
N ILE A 75 17.32 19.64 -2.07
CA ILE A 75 17.17 19.41 -0.63
C ILE A 75 18.24 18.40 -0.21
N LYS A 76 19.24 18.88 0.54
CA LYS A 76 20.34 18.06 1.05
C LYS A 76 19.92 17.37 2.35
N VAL A 77 19.96 16.02 2.37
CA VAL A 77 19.59 15.17 3.52
C VAL A 77 20.67 14.12 3.80
N ASP A 78 20.66 13.50 4.97
CA ASP A 78 21.66 12.49 5.33
C ASP A 78 21.49 11.19 4.51
N ASP A 79 20.23 10.80 4.20
CA ASP A 79 19.90 9.63 3.38
C ASP A 79 18.78 10.00 2.39
N ALA A 80 19.15 10.29 1.15
CA ALA A 80 18.21 10.70 0.11
C ALA A 80 17.22 9.59 -0.26
N TYR A 81 17.65 8.33 -0.25
CA TYR A 81 16.77 7.20 -0.58
C TYR A 81 15.73 6.97 0.50
N GLY A 82 16.16 6.88 1.75
CA GLY A 82 15.25 6.70 2.88
C GLY A 82 14.31 7.89 3.09
N CYS A 83 14.78 9.11 2.86
CA CYS A 83 13.93 10.31 2.89
C CYS A 83 12.87 10.30 1.78
N PHE A 84 13.23 9.87 0.56
CA PHE A 84 12.27 9.75 -0.52
C PHE A 84 11.21 8.68 -0.23
N ALA A 85 11.61 7.52 0.31
CA ALA A 85 10.69 6.48 0.75
C ALA A 85 9.68 7.00 1.79
N LYS A 86 10.16 7.72 2.83
CA LYS A 86 9.28 8.36 3.83
C LYS A 86 8.28 9.35 3.23
N LEU A 87 8.67 10.11 2.21
CA LEU A 87 7.74 11.02 1.52
C LEU A 87 6.69 10.27 0.71
N LEU A 88 7.05 9.15 0.08
CA LEU A 88 6.08 8.28 -0.61
C LEU A 88 5.08 7.69 0.38
N ASP A 89 5.55 7.19 1.53
CA ASP A 89 4.68 6.69 2.60
C ASP A 89 3.73 7.79 3.10
N PHE A 90 4.26 8.97 3.36
CA PHE A 90 3.46 10.12 3.77
C PHE A 90 2.41 10.50 2.71
N TYR A 91 2.79 10.51 1.44
CA TYR A 91 1.87 10.80 0.34
C TYR A 91 0.75 9.76 0.26
N VAL A 92 1.09 8.47 0.35
CA VAL A 92 0.10 7.37 0.32
C VAL A 92 -0.83 7.43 1.53
N ALA A 93 -0.28 7.68 2.72
CA ALA A 93 -1.07 7.79 3.96
C ALA A 93 -2.08 8.96 3.93
N ASN A 94 -1.75 10.05 3.23
CA ASN A 94 -2.61 11.24 3.12
C ASN A 94 -3.51 11.24 1.87
N LYS A 95 -3.49 10.20 1.04
CA LYS A 95 -4.50 10.07 -0.03
C LYS A 95 -5.90 9.95 0.56
N PRO A 96 -6.91 10.63 -0.05
CA PRO A 96 -8.30 10.43 0.36
C PRO A 96 -8.66 8.95 0.33
N ARG A 97 -9.03 8.41 1.48
CA ARG A 97 -9.42 7.02 1.62
C ARG A 97 -10.91 6.87 1.37
N LYS A 98 -11.30 5.82 0.65
CA LYS A 98 -12.71 5.44 0.56
C LYS A 98 -13.23 5.07 1.94
N THR A 99 -14.44 5.51 2.27
CA THR A 99 -15.14 5.21 3.52
C THR A 99 -16.59 4.86 3.24
N GLY A 100 -17.25 4.24 4.21
CA GLY A 100 -18.66 3.90 4.13
C GLY A 100 -18.93 2.51 3.53
N ILE A 101 -20.14 2.05 3.73
CA ILE A 101 -20.61 0.72 3.31
C ILE A 101 -21.57 0.91 2.14
N SER A 102 -21.30 0.23 1.03
CA SER A 102 -22.19 0.27 -0.14
C SER A 102 -23.53 -0.42 0.15
N GLU A 103 -24.61 0.21 -0.26
CA GLU A 103 -25.95 -0.41 -0.22
C GLU A 103 -26.07 -1.66 -1.11
N ARG A 104 -25.12 -1.84 -2.04
CA ARG A 104 -25.04 -3.02 -2.90
C ARG A 104 -24.14 -4.13 -2.35
N ALA A 105 -23.56 -3.96 -1.16
CA ALA A 105 -22.89 -5.03 -0.47
C ALA A 105 -23.89 -5.92 0.26
N SER A 106 -23.61 -7.24 0.29
CA SER A 106 -24.38 -8.19 1.10
C SER A 106 -23.62 -8.47 2.37
N ILE A 107 -24.15 -8.08 3.51
CA ILE A 107 -23.53 -8.25 4.82
C ILE A 107 -24.52 -8.97 5.72
N ASP A 108 -24.10 -10.13 6.27
CA ASP A 108 -24.94 -10.87 7.21
C ASP A 108 -25.18 -10.05 8.50
N ALA A 109 -26.37 -10.19 9.05
CA ALA A 109 -26.77 -9.44 10.25
C ALA A 109 -25.94 -9.75 11.49
N THR A 110 -25.25 -10.89 11.53
CA THR A 110 -24.37 -11.31 12.63
C THR A 110 -22.93 -10.85 12.46
N ALA A 111 -22.55 -10.34 11.28
CA ALA A 111 -21.23 -9.79 11.02
C ALA A 111 -21.00 -8.51 11.85
N GLN A 112 -19.80 -8.37 12.39
CA GLN A 112 -19.37 -7.24 13.19
C GLN A 112 -18.23 -6.51 12.49
N LEU A 113 -18.47 -5.27 12.07
CA LEU A 113 -17.50 -4.42 11.42
C LEU A 113 -17.06 -3.30 12.35
N GLY A 114 -15.75 -3.10 12.46
CA GLY A 114 -15.17 -1.99 13.25
C GLY A 114 -15.42 -0.62 12.61
N GLU A 115 -15.09 0.42 13.34
CA GLU A 115 -15.27 1.81 12.88
C GLU A 115 -14.38 2.14 11.66
N GLY A 116 -14.81 3.07 10.84
CA GLY A 116 -14.03 3.59 9.72
C GLY A 116 -13.83 2.63 8.54
N CYS A 117 -14.57 1.52 8.51
CA CYS A 117 -14.49 0.54 7.42
C CYS A 117 -15.10 1.07 6.12
N TYR A 118 -14.53 0.60 5.01
CA TYR A 118 -15.10 0.72 3.67
C TYR A 118 -15.48 -0.66 3.15
N VAL A 119 -16.72 -0.80 2.65
CA VAL A 119 -17.18 -2.00 1.96
C VAL A 119 -17.74 -1.60 0.60
N GLY A 120 -17.10 -2.08 -0.45
CA GLY A 120 -17.44 -1.75 -1.85
C GLY A 120 -18.61 -2.56 -2.39
N ASP A 121 -19.05 -2.16 -3.57
CA ASP A 121 -20.19 -2.78 -4.28
C ASP A 121 -19.98 -4.29 -4.48
N PHE A 122 -21.05 -5.06 -4.28
CA PHE A 122 -21.07 -6.51 -4.51
C PHE A 122 -20.06 -7.29 -3.67
N ALA A 123 -19.53 -6.71 -2.61
CA ALA A 123 -18.83 -7.48 -1.59
C ALA A 123 -19.83 -8.30 -0.80
N VAL A 124 -19.45 -9.53 -0.44
CA VAL A 124 -20.26 -10.46 0.37
C VAL A 124 -19.49 -10.74 1.65
N ILE A 125 -20.14 -10.54 2.79
CA ILE A 125 -19.60 -10.80 4.13
C ILE A 125 -20.61 -11.69 4.84
N ASP A 126 -20.20 -12.94 5.12
CA ASP A 126 -21.06 -13.96 5.65
C ASP A 126 -21.17 -13.93 7.19
N ALA A 127 -21.87 -14.92 7.75
CA ALA A 127 -22.25 -14.95 9.15
C ALA A 127 -21.04 -15.05 10.11
N GLY A 128 -21.15 -14.37 11.25
CA GLY A 128 -20.16 -14.45 12.31
C GLY A 128 -18.80 -13.81 12.02
N VAL A 129 -18.62 -13.15 10.88
CA VAL A 129 -17.40 -12.41 10.54
C VAL A 129 -17.15 -11.32 11.58
N LYS A 130 -15.90 -11.21 12.03
CA LYS A 130 -15.45 -10.14 12.92
C LYS A 130 -14.31 -9.39 12.27
N MET A 131 -14.49 -8.10 12.06
CA MET A 131 -13.55 -7.21 11.39
C MET A 131 -13.19 -6.04 12.29
N GLY A 132 -11.92 -5.74 12.38
CA GLY A 132 -11.38 -4.59 13.12
C GLY A 132 -11.67 -3.26 12.43
N ALA A 133 -11.08 -2.20 12.98
CA ALA A 133 -11.27 -0.84 12.51
C ALA A 133 -10.48 -0.54 11.21
N ASN A 134 -10.94 0.49 10.47
CA ASN A 134 -10.28 1.04 9.30
C ASN A 134 -10.00 0.03 8.15
N CYS A 135 -10.71 -1.07 8.09
CA CYS A 135 -10.56 -2.06 7.02
C CYS A 135 -11.15 -1.55 5.70
N ARG A 136 -10.58 -2.01 4.59
CA ARG A 136 -11.05 -1.68 3.23
C ARG A 136 -11.33 -2.94 2.45
N ILE A 137 -12.59 -3.19 2.24
CA ILE A 137 -13.10 -4.32 1.47
C ILE A 137 -13.54 -3.80 0.11
N TYR A 138 -12.76 -4.11 -0.92
CA TYR A 138 -13.04 -3.62 -2.26
C TYR A 138 -14.16 -4.43 -2.96
N PRO A 139 -14.67 -3.97 -4.12
CA PRO A 139 -15.77 -4.65 -4.80
C PRO A 139 -15.50 -6.12 -5.11
N HIS A 140 -16.57 -6.93 -5.09
CA HIS A 140 -16.54 -8.36 -5.40
C HIS A 140 -15.67 -9.24 -4.49
N VAL A 141 -15.31 -8.75 -3.32
CA VAL A 141 -14.67 -9.56 -2.28
C VAL A 141 -15.70 -10.50 -1.66
N TYR A 142 -15.30 -11.73 -1.38
CA TYR A 142 -16.08 -12.69 -0.60
C TYR A 142 -15.33 -13.00 0.70
N ILE A 143 -16.02 -12.90 1.82
CA ILE A 143 -15.53 -13.25 3.15
C ILE A 143 -16.52 -14.24 3.75
N GLY A 144 -16.07 -15.48 3.91
CA GLY A 144 -16.88 -16.61 4.40
C GLY A 144 -17.12 -16.58 5.91
N ASP A 145 -17.92 -17.52 6.36
CA ASP A 145 -18.37 -17.61 7.76
C ASP A 145 -17.24 -17.61 8.78
N ASN A 146 -17.46 -16.92 9.89
CA ASN A 146 -16.57 -16.90 11.06
C ASN A 146 -15.13 -16.42 10.81
N VAL A 147 -14.86 -15.79 9.68
CA VAL A 147 -13.55 -15.18 9.40
C VAL A 147 -13.28 -14.06 10.40
N ARG A 148 -12.02 -13.97 10.85
CA ARG A 148 -11.54 -12.91 11.74
C ARG A 148 -10.53 -12.05 11.01
N ILE A 149 -10.71 -10.74 11.06
CA ILE A 149 -9.86 -9.75 10.38
C ILE A 149 -9.46 -8.69 11.39
N GLY A 150 -8.17 -8.41 11.49
CA GLY A 150 -7.62 -7.37 12.36
C GLY A 150 -7.90 -5.95 11.85
N ASP A 151 -7.17 -4.99 12.40
CA ASP A 151 -7.30 -3.58 12.06
C ASP A 151 -6.49 -3.21 10.79
N ASN A 152 -6.90 -2.14 10.09
CA ASN A 152 -6.21 -1.55 8.93
C ASN A 152 -5.98 -2.51 7.76
N VAL A 153 -6.75 -3.57 7.63
CA VAL A 153 -6.61 -4.57 6.56
C VAL A 153 -7.19 -4.03 5.26
N THR A 154 -6.46 -4.26 4.17
CA THR A 154 -6.93 -3.95 2.81
C THR A 154 -7.12 -5.23 2.00
N ILE A 155 -8.36 -5.51 1.61
CA ILE A 155 -8.71 -6.65 0.78
C ILE A 155 -9.13 -6.13 -0.60
N ASN A 156 -8.28 -6.31 -1.60
CA ASN A 156 -8.49 -5.79 -2.94
C ASN A 156 -9.57 -6.59 -3.69
N ALA A 157 -10.03 -5.99 -4.80
CA ALA A 157 -11.18 -6.50 -5.54
C ALA A 157 -11.05 -7.97 -5.95
N GLY A 158 -12.15 -8.71 -5.78
CA GLY A 158 -12.24 -10.10 -6.20
C GLY A 158 -11.52 -11.13 -5.33
N VAL A 159 -10.90 -10.75 -4.22
CA VAL A 159 -10.33 -11.69 -3.23
C VAL A 159 -11.42 -12.56 -2.64
N LYS A 160 -11.08 -13.82 -2.37
CA LYS A 160 -11.94 -14.79 -1.68
C LYS A 160 -11.25 -15.26 -0.42
N VAL A 161 -11.92 -15.13 0.72
CA VAL A 161 -11.46 -15.65 2.01
C VAL A 161 -12.46 -16.70 2.48
N TYR A 162 -12.02 -17.94 2.59
CA TYR A 162 -12.87 -19.05 3.01
C TYR A 162 -13.14 -19.02 4.52
N GLU A 163 -14.12 -19.80 4.94
CA GLU A 163 -14.61 -19.87 6.31
C GLU A 163 -13.50 -20.10 7.35
N GLY A 164 -13.65 -19.48 8.52
CA GLY A 164 -12.79 -19.70 9.68
C GLY A 164 -11.35 -19.18 9.54
N CYS A 165 -10.97 -18.58 8.42
CA CYS A 165 -9.63 -17.99 8.25
C CYS A 165 -9.41 -16.82 9.21
N VAL A 166 -8.15 -16.59 9.55
CA VAL A 166 -7.73 -15.48 10.44
C VAL A 166 -6.73 -14.60 9.69
N ILE A 167 -6.99 -13.29 9.68
CA ILE A 167 -6.15 -12.29 9.06
C ILE A 167 -5.77 -11.28 10.13
N GLY A 168 -4.46 -11.08 10.34
CA GLY A 168 -3.89 -10.14 11.30
C GLY A 168 -4.11 -8.68 10.93
N ASN A 169 -3.37 -7.81 11.61
CA ASN A 169 -3.45 -6.36 11.40
C ASN A 169 -2.56 -5.91 10.22
N ASN A 170 -2.90 -4.77 9.59
CA ASN A 170 -2.12 -4.13 8.53
C ASN A 170 -1.83 -5.05 7.32
N VAL A 171 -2.67 -6.04 7.06
CA VAL A 171 -2.50 -6.99 5.95
C VAL A 171 -3.04 -6.40 4.65
N ILE A 172 -2.36 -6.67 3.54
CA ILE A 172 -2.83 -6.33 2.19
C ILE A 172 -3.01 -7.61 1.38
N LEU A 173 -4.25 -7.92 1.00
CA LEU A 173 -4.54 -9.01 0.07
C LEU A 173 -4.76 -8.46 -1.33
N HIS A 174 -3.93 -8.84 -2.28
CA HIS A 174 -4.00 -8.38 -3.66
C HIS A 174 -5.14 -9.05 -4.44
N ALA A 175 -5.60 -8.33 -5.47
CA ALA A 175 -6.78 -8.71 -6.25
C ALA A 175 -6.70 -10.15 -6.78
N GLY A 176 -7.79 -10.88 -6.61
CA GLY A 176 -7.93 -12.25 -7.09
C GLY A 176 -7.28 -13.32 -6.20
N ALA A 177 -6.62 -12.97 -5.10
CA ALA A 177 -6.09 -13.96 -4.17
C ALA A 177 -7.22 -14.81 -3.57
N VAL A 178 -6.93 -16.10 -3.34
CA VAL A 178 -7.85 -17.05 -2.72
C VAL A 178 -7.18 -17.59 -1.46
N ILE A 179 -7.78 -17.34 -0.30
CA ILE A 179 -7.27 -17.71 1.02
C ILE A 179 -8.15 -18.81 1.61
N GLY A 180 -7.52 -19.91 2.03
CA GLY A 180 -8.22 -21.00 2.72
C GLY A 180 -8.89 -22.02 1.80
N ALA A 181 -8.56 -22.05 0.50
CA ALA A 181 -8.98 -23.15 -0.36
C ALA A 181 -8.38 -24.48 0.09
N ASP A 182 -9.09 -25.59 -0.19
CA ASP A 182 -8.65 -26.92 0.17
C ASP A 182 -7.23 -27.21 -0.31
N GLY A 183 -6.42 -27.76 0.59
CA GLY A 183 -5.14 -28.36 0.25
C GLY A 183 -5.30 -29.65 -0.58
N PHE A 184 -4.20 -30.15 -1.13
CA PHE A 184 -4.17 -31.43 -1.81
C PHE A 184 -4.19 -32.59 -0.77
N GLY A 185 -5.38 -33.11 -0.48
CA GLY A 185 -5.58 -34.23 0.43
C GLY A 185 -6.36 -35.35 -0.24
N PHE A 186 -5.66 -36.46 -0.59
CA PHE A 186 -6.27 -37.63 -1.20
C PHE A 186 -5.69 -38.89 -0.60
N ALA A 187 -6.54 -39.95 -0.43
CA ALA A 187 -6.13 -41.27 -0.01
C ALA A 187 -6.38 -42.27 -1.12
N PRO A 188 -5.44 -43.21 -1.39
CA PRO A 188 -5.69 -44.32 -2.32
C PRO A 188 -6.76 -45.24 -1.76
N ASN A 189 -7.70 -45.66 -2.61
CA ASN A 189 -8.72 -46.65 -2.26
C ASN A 189 -8.39 -48.04 -2.81
N ALA A 190 -9.18 -49.04 -2.42
CA ALA A 190 -8.96 -50.43 -2.79
C ALA A 190 -9.05 -50.73 -4.32
N GLN A 191 -9.65 -49.80 -5.09
CA GLN A 191 -9.79 -49.90 -6.54
C GLN A 191 -8.65 -49.20 -7.30
N GLY A 192 -7.63 -48.67 -6.59
CA GLY A 192 -6.52 -47.93 -7.21
C GLY A 192 -6.84 -46.50 -7.60
N ASN A 193 -8.00 -45.98 -7.18
CA ASN A 193 -8.39 -44.57 -7.32
C ASN A 193 -8.01 -43.77 -6.08
N PHE A 194 -8.21 -42.45 -6.14
CA PHE A 194 -7.96 -41.53 -5.03
C PHE A 194 -9.27 -40.91 -4.55
N ASP A 195 -9.57 -41.07 -3.27
CA ASP A 195 -10.70 -40.45 -2.60
C ASP A 195 -10.24 -39.14 -1.96
N LYS A 196 -11.00 -38.06 -2.15
CA LYS A 196 -10.71 -36.75 -1.53
C LYS A 196 -10.89 -36.85 -0.02
N ILE A 197 -9.90 -36.35 0.72
CA ILE A 197 -9.99 -36.13 2.16
C ILE A 197 -10.46 -34.71 2.39
N PRO A 198 -11.61 -34.50 3.09
CA PRO A 198 -12.07 -33.13 3.43
C PRO A 198 -11.01 -32.37 4.23
N GLN A 199 -10.80 -31.13 3.86
CA GLN A 199 -9.88 -30.23 4.56
C GLN A 199 -10.68 -29.42 5.58
N ILE A 200 -10.42 -29.58 6.87
CA ILE A 200 -11.13 -28.93 7.98
C ILE A 200 -10.29 -27.87 8.69
N GLY A 201 -9.10 -27.59 8.19
CA GLY A 201 -8.22 -26.54 8.70
C GLY A 201 -8.56 -25.18 8.15
N ASN A 202 -7.86 -24.15 8.65
CA ASN A 202 -7.96 -22.79 8.18
C ASN A 202 -6.58 -22.24 7.83
N VAL A 203 -6.56 -21.04 7.23
CA VAL A 203 -5.34 -20.26 7.02
C VAL A 203 -5.29 -19.13 8.05
N VAL A 204 -4.11 -18.94 8.63
CA VAL A 204 -3.78 -17.80 9.49
C VAL A 204 -2.73 -16.96 8.78
N ILE A 205 -3.06 -15.68 8.56
CA ILE A 205 -2.14 -14.66 8.04
C ILE A 205 -1.83 -13.75 9.22
N GLU A 206 -0.56 -13.67 9.57
CA GLU A 206 -0.09 -12.82 10.68
C GLU A 206 -0.12 -11.33 10.33
N ASP A 207 0.29 -10.46 11.27
CA ASP A 207 0.33 -9.02 11.07
C ASP A 207 1.36 -8.60 10.00
N ASP A 208 1.12 -7.45 9.36
CA ASP A 208 2.05 -6.79 8.42
C ASP A 208 2.43 -7.64 7.19
N VAL A 209 1.56 -8.53 6.72
CA VAL A 209 1.76 -9.37 5.52
C VAL A 209 1.16 -8.72 4.27
N GLU A 210 1.92 -8.79 3.18
CA GLU A 210 1.49 -8.41 1.83
C GLU A 210 1.72 -9.56 0.83
#